data_db3b17618645da03cb0f7eab2efa53ee
#
_entry.id   db3b17618645da03cb0f7eab2efa53ee
#
_cell.length_a   1.000
_cell.length_b   1.000
_cell.length_c   1.000
_cell.angle_alpha   90.00
_cell.angle_beta   90.00
_cell.angle_gamma   90.00
#
_symmetry.space_group_name_H-M   'P 1'
#
loop_
_entity.id
_entity.type
_entity.pdbx_description
1 polymer ?
#
loop_
_entity_poly.entity_id
_entity_poly.type
_entity_poly.pdbx_seq_one_letter_code
_entity_poly.pdbx_strand_id
1 'polypeptide(L)'
;MITAAAGNTIQRPLYINCHSGKDYFNYEQGKAIIDYTTALSKSTGIKILHETHRSRLMYSAPVAKNYLENIPALRFTLDISHWCNVHESLLADQKETVGLVLSGTDHIHARIGHPEGPQVNDPRAPEWADAAKAHFAWWDKVIEMKKQQGGVMTILTEFGPPDYMPTLPYTRQPLADQWAINVHMMRTLRKRYLS
;
A
#
# COMPACT_ATOMS: atom_id res chain seq x y z
N MET A 1 -10.85 12.44 14.90
CA MET A 1 -11.20 11.32 13.97
C MET A 1 -11.10 9.96 14.65
N ILE A 2 -9.94 9.54 15.17
CA ILE A 2 -9.74 8.24 15.83
C ILE A 2 -10.64 8.06 17.07
N THR A 3 -10.80 9.08 17.90
CA THR A 3 -11.67 9.05 19.09
C THR A 3 -13.13 8.79 18.69
N ALA A 4 -13.60 9.43 17.61
CA ALA A 4 -14.95 9.19 17.09
C ALA A 4 -15.10 7.77 16.52
N ALA A 5 -14.08 7.26 15.82
CA ALA A 5 -14.07 5.89 15.30
C ALA A 5 -14.05 4.84 16.44
N ALA A 6 -13.30 5.09 17.52
CA ALA A 6 -13.24 4.22 18.70
C ALA A 6 -14.56 4.16 19.48
N GLY A 7 -15.32 5.27 19.48
CA GLY A 7 -16.64 5.36 20.11
C GLY A 7 -17.78 4.76 19.28
N ASN A 8 -17.53 4.38 18.01
CA ASN A 8 -18.55 3.77 17.18
C ASN A 8 -18.72 2.28 17.53
N THR A 9 -19.78 1.95 18.24
CA THR A 9 -20.08 0.58 18.66
C THR A 9 -20.80 -0.24 17.59
N ILE A 10 -21.38 0.42 16.57
CA ILE A 10 -22.15 -0.24 15.50
C ILE A 10 -21.24 -0.70 14.35
N GLN A 11 -20.29 0.15 13.95
CA GLN A 11 -19.35 -0.13 12.85
C GLN A 11 -17.93 0.27 13.26
N ARG A 12 -17.33 -0.51 14.16
CA ARG A 12 -15.95 -0.28 14.56
C ARG A 12 -15.02 -0.58 13.38
N PRO A 13 -14.14 0.35 12.96
CA PRO A 13 -13.20 0.08 11.88
C PRO A 13 -12.19 -1.01 12.28
N LEU A 14 -11.80 -1.83 11.32
CA LEU A 14 -10.75 -2.85 11.49
C LEU A 14 -9.39 -2.18 11.70
N TYR A 15 -9.15 -1.09 11.02
CA TYR A 15 -7.92 -0.29 11.08
C TYR A 15 -8.20 1.14 10.56
N ILE A 16 -7.20 2.00 10.74
CA ILE A 16 -7.13 3.32 10.11
C ILE A 16 -5.87 3.37 9.26
N ASN A 17 -6.01 3.67 7.96
CA ASN A 17 -4.89 3.96 7.09
C ASN A 17 -4.40 5.40 7.31
N CYS A 18 -3.09 5.59 7.42
CA CYS A 18 -2.48 6.86 7.75
C CYS A 18 -1.38 7.24 6.74
N HIS A 19 -1.56 8.37 6.07
CA HIS A 19 -0.51 9.06 5.32
C HIS A 19 0.41 9.82 6.28
N SER A 20 1.27 9.10 6.98
CA SER A 20 2.08 9.63 8.08
C SER A 20 3.21 10.52 7.59
N GLY A 21 3.38 11.65 8.24
CA GLY A 21 4.54 12.53 8.09
C GLY A 21 4.86 12.95 6.67
N LYS A 22 6.13 13.24 6.45
CA LYS A 22 6.68 13.66 5.16
C LYS A 22 8.00 12.93 4.88
N ASP A 23 8.35 12.77 3.63
CA ASP A 23 9.58 12.14 3.13
C ASP A 23 10.86 12.86 3.54
N TYR A 24 10.77 14.17 3.81
CA TYR A 24 11.89 14.97 4.30
C TYR A 24 12.04 15.02 5.84
N PHE A 25 11.20 14.28 6.58
CA PHE A 25 11.37 14.18 8.03
C PHE A 25 12.58 13.31 8.37
N ASN A 26 13.37 13.76 9.36
CA ASN A 26 14.42 12.90 9.89
C ASN A 26 13.84 11.74 10.72
N TYR A 27 14.71 10.79 11.10
CA TYR A 27 14.31 9.60 11.83
C TYR A 27 13.55 9.90 13.12
N GLU A 28 14.00 10.86 13.92
CA GLU A 28 13.39 11.20 15.21
C GLU A 28 12.00 11.82 15.04
N GLN A 29 11.83 12.68 14.05
CA GLN A 29 10.52 13.25 13.71
C GLN A 29 9.54 12.17 13.26
N GLY A 30 10.00 11.25 12.41
CA GLY A 30 9.19 10.12 11.97
C GLY A 30 8.87 9.15 13.11
N LYS A 31 9.85 8.84 13.95
CA LYS A 31 9.69 7.99 15.13
C LYS A 31 8.65 8.56 16.11
N ALA A 32 8.67 9.86 16.36
CA ALA A 32 7.70 10.51 17.23
C ALA A 32 6.25 10.32 16.74
N ILE A 33 6.02 10.37 15.41
CA ILE A 33 4.70 10.09 14.82
C ILE A 33 4.31 8.63 15.01
N ILE A 34 5.24 7.70 14.79
CA ILE A 34 4.98 6.25 14.93
C ILE A 34 4.69 5.92 16.41
N ASP A 35 5.47 6.46 17.34
CA ASP A 35 5.26 6.25 18.78
C ASP A 35 3.87 6.78 19.21
N TYR A 36 3.49 7.97 18.77
CA TYR A 36 2.17 8.54 19.04
C TYR A 36 1.04 7.67 18.48
N THR A 37 1.14 7.26 17.21
CA THR A 37 0.11 6.42 16.59
C THR A 37 0.06 5.02 17.20
N THR A 38 1.20 4.48 17.63
CA THR A 38 1.27 3.19 18.34
C THR A 38 0.59 3.27 19.71
N ALA A 39 0.85 4.34 20.48
CA ALA A 39 0.18 4.57 21.77
C ALA A 39 -1.34 4.71 21.58
N LEU A 40 -1.75 5.46 20.55
CA LEU A 40 -3.15 5.67 20.21
C LEU A 40 -3.84 4.37 19.76
N SER A 41 -3.16 3.55 18.97
CA SER A 41 -3.64 2.22 18.57
C SER A 41 -3.86 1.33 19.80
N LYS A 42 -2.92 1.32 20.74
CA LYS A 42 -3.03 0.56 22.00
C LYS A 42 -4.21 1.04 22.86
N SER A 43 -4.37 2.35 23.03
CA SER A 43 -5.42 2.92 23.89
C SER A 43 -6.82 2.75 23.32
N THR A 44 -6.97 2.73 21.99
CA THR A 44 -8.27 2.61 21.32
C THR A 44 -8.60 1.18 20.88
N GLY A 45 -7.60 0.29 20.80
CA GLY A 45 -7.73 -1.05 20.25
C GLY A 45 -8.02 -1.07 18.74
N ILE A 46 -7.79 0.05 18.03
CA ILE A 46 -7.93 0.15 16.58
C ILE A 46 -6.53 0.21 15.98
N LYS A 47 -6.22 -0.70 15.07
CA LYS A 47 -4.93 -0.69 14.35
C LYS A 47 -4.75 0.60 13.57
N ILE A 48 -3.54 1.16 13.58
CA ILE A 48 -3.13 2.25 12.70
C ILE A 48 -2.06 1.72 11.78
N LEU A 49 -2.32 1.79 10.48
CA LEU A 49 -1.42 1.32 9.44
C LEU A 49 -0.80 2.52 8.75
N HIS A 50 0.51 2.46 8.52
CA HIS A 50 1.26 3.51 7.84
C HIS A 50 1.42 3.13 6.37
N GLU A 51 0.92 3.98 5.47
CA GLU A 51 0.97 3.69 4.05
C GLU A 51 2.36 3.88 3.46
N THR A 52 2.79 2.91 2.65
CA THR A 52 3.99 3.02 1.81
C THR A 52 3.69 3.94 0.62
N HIS A 53 3.89 5.24 0.81
CA HIS A 53 3.45 6.26 -0.15
C HIS A 53 4.56 7.29 -0.39
N ARG A 54 4.83 7.62 -1.68
CA ARG A 54 5.73 8.73 -2.04
C ARG A 54 5.30 10.02 -1.35
N SER A 55 6.24 10.90 -1.04
CA SER A 55 6.02 12.15 -0.27
C SER A 55 5.47 11.94 1.15
N ARG A 56 5.53 10.71 1.68
CA ARG A 56 5.17 10.37 3.06
C ARG A 56 6.35 9.71 3.77
N LEU A 57 6.22 9.48 5.07
CA LEU A 57 7.29 8.93 5.90
C LEU A 57 7.82 7.59 5.37
N MET A 58 6.94 6.71 4.88
CA MET A 58 7.29 5.39 4.33
C MET A 58 7.47 5.41 2.81
N TYR A 59 8.13 6.47 2.28
CA TYR A 59 8.22 6.72 0.84
C TYR A 59 9.13 5.73 0.09
N SER A 60 10.05 5.04 0.77
CA SER A 60 10.99 4.11 0.15
C SER A 60 11.20 2.84 0.96
N ALA A 61 11.58 1.75 0.28
CA ALA A 61 11.78 0.45 0.91
C ALA A 61 12.85 0.46 2.01
N PRO A 62 14.05 1.09 1.82
CA PRO A 62 15.07 1.15 2.88
C PRO A 62 14.62 1.95 4.11
N VAL A 63 13.86 3.04 3.92
CA VAL A 63 13.33 3.83 5.03
C VAL A 63 12.31 3.04 5.83
N ALA A 64 11.36 2.38 5.17
CA ALA A 64 10.37 1.54 5.83
C ALA A 64 11.02 0.37 6.57
N LYS A 65 12.06 -0.26 5.98
CA LYS A 65 12.87 -1.30 6.64
C LYS A 65 13.48 -0.78 7.93
N ASN A 66 14.17 0.37 7.89
CA ASN A 66 14.84 0.95 9.06
C ASN A 66 13.85 1.20 10.22
N TYR A 67 12.66 1.73 9.93
CA TYR A 67 11.63 1.90 10.97
C TYR A 67 11.12 0.55 11.50
N LEU A 68 10.88 -0.45 10.64
CA LEU A 68 10.36 -1.74 11.06
C LEU A 68 11.36 -2.53 11.93
N GLU A 69 12.65 -2.48 11.61
CA GLU A 69 13.72 -3.12 12.39
C GLU A 69 13.82 -2.53 13.80
N ASN A 70 13.62 -1.22 13.94
CA ASN A 70 13.69 -0.53 15.23
C ASN A 70 12.33 -0.47 15.96
N ILE A 71 11.22 -0.65 15.27
CA ILE A 71 9.86 -0.62 15.83
C ILE A 71 9.06 -1.82 15.28
N PRO A 72 9.27 -3.04 15.81
CA PRO A 72 8.64 -4.25 15.28
C PRO A 72 7.10 -4.26 15.35
N ALA A 73 6.51 -3.37 16.14
CA ALA A 73 5.07 -3.20 16.23
C ALA A 73 4.47 -2.40 15.05
N LEU A 74 5.32 -1.76 14.22
CA LEU A 74 4.89 -1.00 13.05
C LEU A 74 4.14 -1.91 12.05
N ARG A 75 3.05 -1.40 11.49
CA ARG A 75 2.25 -2.12 10.50
C ARG A 75 1.95 -1.22 9.31
N PHE A 76 1.87 -1.84 8.13
CA PHE A 76 1.74 -1.13 6.87
C PHE A 76 0.41 -1.37 6.17
N THR A 77 -0.06 -0.33 5.51
CA THR A 77 -0.81 -0.43 4.26
C THR A 77 0.20 -0.46 3.14
N LEU A 78 0.28 -1.55 2.41
CA LEU A 78 1.23 -1.74 1.33
C LEU A 78 0.65 -1.18 0.02
N ASP A 79 1.06 0.01 -0.38
CA ASP A 79 0.98 0.49 -1.77
C ASP A 79 2.40 0.49 -2.36
N ILE A 80 2.81 -0.66 -2.85
CA ILE A 80 4.17 -0.84 -3.40
C ILE A 80 4.36 -0.15 -4.74
N SER A 81 3.28 0.28 -5.39
CA SER A 81 3.32 1.01 -6.65
C SER A 81 4.11 2.32 -6.53
N HIS A 82 4.00 2.99 -5.38
CA HIS A 82 4.77 4.19 -5.09
C HIS A 82 6.28 3.94 -5.02
N TRP A 83 6.69 2.79 -4.48
CA TRP A 83 8.10 2.43 -4.42
C TRP A 83 8.68 2.11 -5.79
N CYS A 84 7.90 1.49 -6.69
CA CYS A 84 8.34 1.31 -8.08
C CYS A 84 8.73 2.65 -8.71
N ASN A 85 7.93 3.69 -8.50
CA ASN A 85 8.19 5.02 -9.00
C ASN A 85 9.34 5.74 -8.26
N VAL A 86 9.43 5.62 -6.94
CA VAL A 86 10.50 6.27 -6.15
C VAL A 86 11.88 5.66 -6.44
N HIS A 87 11.93 4.35 -6.69
CA HIS A 87 13.17 3.63 -6.99
C HIS A 87 13.41 3.45 -8.51
N GLU A 88 12.55 3.98 -9.35
CA GLU A 88 12.62 3.85 -10.81
C GLU A 88 12.88 2.40 -11.26
N SER A 89 12.24 1.43 -10.57
CA SER A 89 12.48 0.00 -10.77
C SER A 89 11.31 -0.87 -10.30
N LEU A 90 11.32 -2.16 -10.66
CA LEU A 90 10.45 -3.17 -10.08
C LEU A 90 11.10 -3.88 -8.88
N LEU A 91 12.02 -3.22 -8.17
CA LEU A 91 12.62 -3.61 -6.88
C LEU A 91 13.30 -4.98 -6.88
N ALA A 92 13.76 -5.47 -8.04
CA ALA A 92 14.39 -6.78 -8.16
C ALA A 92 15.72 -6.88 -7.40
N ASP A 93 16.39 -5.75 -7.22
CA ASP A 93 17.65 -5.56 -6.48
C ASP A 93 17.45 -5.39 -4.97
N GLN A 94 16.21 -5.24 -4.48
CA GLN A 94 15.88 -4.97 -3.08
C GLN A 94 15.04 -6.07 -2.41
N LYS A 95 15.17 -7.32 -2.87
CA LYS A 95 14.33 -8.45 -2.45
C LYS A 95 14.27 -8.67 -0.94
N GLU A 96 15.39 -8.53 -0.23
CA GLU A 96 15.44 -8.71 1.22
C GLU A 96 14.73 -7.58 1.94
N THR A 97 15.01 -6.33 1.56
CA THR A 97 14.39 -5.13 2.12
C THR A 97 12.87 -5.15 1.93
N VAL A 98 12.44 -5.42 0.70
CA VAL A 98 11.00 -5.55 0.38
C VAL A 98 10.40 -6.72 1.18
N GLY A 99 11.05 -7.89 1.19
CA GLY A 99 10.57 -9.08 1.91
C GLY A 99 10.31 -8.82 3.39
N LEU A 100 11.18 -8.06 4.06
CA LEU A 100 10.97 -7.68 5.46
C LEU A 100 9.72 -6.81 5.62
N VAL A 101 9.53 -5.79 4.79
CA VAL A 101 8.36 -4.89 4.88
C VAL A 101 7.05 -5.62 4.55
N LEU A 102 7.07 -6.57 3.60
CA LEU A 102 5.90 -7.42 3.32
C LEU A 102 5.42 -8.15 4.59
N SER A 103 6.33 -8.57 5.48
CA SER A 103 5.96 -9.25 6.73
C SER A 103 5.21 -8.36 7.73
N GLY A 104 5.38 -7.04 7.65
CA GLY A 104 4.68 -6.05 8.47
C GLY A 104 3.36 -5.55 7.87
N THR A 105 2.90 -6.11 6.75
CA THR A 105 1.72 -5.65 6.02
C THR A 105 0.43 -6.24 6.59
N ASP A 106 -0.55 -5.38 6.86
CA ASP A 106 -1.91 -5.75 7.33
C ASP A 106 -3.03 -5.32 6.37
N HIS A 107 -2.72 -4.51 5.37
CA HIS A 107 -3.64 -4.09 4.31
C HIS A 107 -2.89 -3.88 3.00
N ILE A 108 -3.53 -4.14 1.86
CA ILE A 108 -2.95 -3.97 0.52
C ILE A 108 -3.78 -2.95 -0.27
N HIS A 109 -3.11 -1.94 -0.81
CA HIS A 109 -3.58 -1.15 -1.92
C HIS A 109 -3.09 -1.80 -3.22
N ALA A 110 -4.01 -2.45 -3.94
CA ALA A 110 -3.67 -3.28 -5.10
C ALA A 110 -3.69 -2.47 -6.40
N ARG A 111 -2.95 -1.37 -6.41
CA ARG A 111 -2.64 -0.59 -7.60
C ARG A 111 -1.34 -1.09 -8.21
N ILE A 112 -1.27 -1.16 -9.54
CA ILE A 112 -0.06 -1.54 -10.27
C ILE A 112 0.65 -0.29 -10.74
N GLY A 113 1.85 -0.07 -10.24
CA GLY A 113 2.76 0.98 -10.66
C GLY A 113 3.84 0.46 -11.62
N HIS A 114 4.67 1.37 -12.09
CA HIS A 114 5.80 1.11 -12.95
C HIS A 114 6.95 2.08 -12.61
N PRO A 115 8.17 1.90 -13.15
CA PRO A 115 9.31 2.76 -12.79
C PRO A 115 9.05 4.26 -12.93
N GLU A 116 8.28 4.69 -13.92
CA GLU A 116 8.02 6.09 -14.20
C GLU A 116 6.70 6.62 -13.61
N GLY A 117 5.94 5.79 -12.89
CA GLY A 117 4.68 6.24 -12.32
C GLY A 117 4.02 5.26 -11.36
N PRO A 118 3.22 5.77 -10.41
CA PRO A 118 2.58 4.93 -9.40
C PRO A 118 1.34 4.19 -9.92
N GLN A 119 0.93 4.45 -11.16
CA GLN A 119 -0.24 3.79 -11.75
C GLN A 119 -0.08 3.61 -13.26
N VAL A 120 -0.25 2.36 -13.73
CA VAL A 120 -0.41 2.07 -15.15
C VAL A 120 -1.81 2.50 -15.63
N ASN A 121 -1.93 2.84 -16.92
CA ASN A 121 -3.22 3.24 -17.49
C ASN A 121 -4.25 2.11 -17.51
N ASP A 122 -3.83 0.88 -17.87
CA ASP A 122 -4.68 -0.32 -17.85
C ASP A 122 -3.83 -1.56 -17.58
N PRO A 123 -3.98 -2.22 -16.40
CA PRO A 123 -3.18 -3.38 -16.02
C PRO A 123 -3.43 -4.62 -16.90
N ARG A 124 -4.41 -4.59 -17.80
CA ARG A 124 -4.71 -5.66 -18.77
C ARG A 124 -3.87 -5.55 -20.03
N ALA A 125 -3.29 -4.39 -20.28
CA ALA A 125 -2.50 -4.13 -21.47
C ALA A 125 -1.16 -4.90 -21.40
N PRO A 126 -0.73 -5.54 -22.50
CA PRO A 126 0.42 -6.44 -22.51
C PRO A 126 1.74 -5.76 -22.17
N GLU A 127 1.88 -4.47 -22.43
CA GLU A 127 3.06 -3.68 -22.06
C GLU A 127 3.28 -3.60 -20.55
N TRP A 128 2.26 -3.83 -19.74
CA TRP A 128 2.34 -3.82 -18.27
C TRP A 128 2.45 -5.21 -17.65
N ALA A 129 2.63 -6.26 -18.46
CA ALA A 129 2.65 -7.65 -17.98
C ALA A 129 3.71 -7.90 -16.90
N ASP A 130 4.92 -7.35 -17.07
CA ASP A 130 6.00 -7.51 -16.08
C ASP A 130 5.71 -6.74 -14.79
N ALA A 131 5.18 -5.53 -14.88
CA ALA A 131 4.75 -4.76 -13.71
C ALA A 131 3.64 -5.49 -12.95
N ALA A 132 2.62 -5.96 -13.65
CA ALA A 132 1.53 -6.75 -13.06
C ALA A 132 2.05 -8.02 -12.38
N LYS A 133 2.93 -8.78 -13.04
CA LYS A 133 3.56 -9.99 -12.49
C LYS A 133 4.33 -9.71 -11.22
N ALA A 134 5.11 -8.63 -11.16
CA ALA A 134 5.86 -8.24 -9.97
C ALA A 134 4.91 -7.92 -8.79
N HIS A 135 3.87 -7.11 -9.02
CA HIS A 135 2.89 -6.76 -8.00
C HIS A 135 2.15 -7.98 -7.46
N PHE A 136 1.65 -8.86 -8.33
CA PHE A 136 1.01 -10.10 -7.90
C PHE A 136 1.96 -10.98 -7.06
N ALA A 137 3.25 -11.08 -7.43
CA ALA A 137 4.22 -11.85 -6.67
C ALA A 137 4.44 -11.30 -5.24
N TRP A 138 4.41 -9.98 -5.04
CA TRP A 138 4.48 -9.38 -3.71
C TRP A 138 3.20 -9.62 -2.91
N TRP A 139 2.04 -9.43 -3.51
CA TRP A 139 0.74 -9.68 -2.85
C TRP A 139 0.57 -11.15 -2.48
N ASP A 140 0.99 -12.09 -3.35
CA ASP A 140 0.99 -13.53 -3.05
C ASP A 140 1.77 -13.83 -1.76
N LYS A 141 2.98 -13.25 -1.62
CA LYS A 141 3.80 -13.43 -0.41
C LYS A 141 3.10 -12.90 0.83
N VAL A 142 2.51 -11.70 0.76
CA VAL A 142 1.77 -11.11 1.88
C VAL A 142 0.59 -12.01 2.28
N ILE A 143 -0.19 -12.45 1.31
CA ILE A 143 -1.35 -13.31 1.53
C ILE A 143 -0.94 -14.65 2.14
N GLU A 144 0.14 -15.28 1.62
CA GLU A 144 0.66 -16.53 2.14
C GLU A 144 1.09 -16.41 3.61
N MET A 145 1.88 -15.39 3.93
CA MET A 145 2.29 -15.12 5.31
C MET A 145 1.09 -14.88 6.24
N LYS A 146 0.06 -14.17 5.73
CA LYS A 146 -1.15 -13.90 6.52
C LYS A 146 -1.99 -15.16 6.74
N LYS A 147 -2.10 -16.04 5.75
CA LYS A 147 -2.75 -17.35 5.88
C LYS A 147 -2.07 -18.22 6.94
N GLN A 148 -0.74 -18.27 6.94
CA GLN A 148 0.04 -19.01 7.95
C GLN A 148 -0.17 -18.49 9.36
N GLN A 149 -0.42 -17.19 9.51
CA GLN A 149 -0.72 -16.54 10.80
C GLN A 149 -2.19 -16.68 11.25
N GLY A 150 -3.06 -17.27 10.42
CA GLY A 150 -4.51 -17.34 10.69
C GLY A 150 -5.20 -15.97 10.74
N GLY A 151 -4.62 -14.95 10.08
CA GLY A 151 -5.10 -13.57 10.11
C GLY A 151 -6.02 -13.21 8.95
N VAL A 152 -6.69 -12.05 9.08
CA VAL A 152 -7.50 -11.45 8.01
C VAL A 152 -6.64 -10.45 7.24
N MET A 153 -6.71 -10.50 5.90
CA MET A 153 -6.13 -9.52 5.00
C MET A 153 -7.25 -8.79 4.24
N THR A 154 -7.17 -7.48 4.21
CA THR A 154 -8.05 -6.65 3.37
C THR A 154 -7.28 -6.10 2.19
N ILE A 155 -7.96 -5.98 1.04
CA ILE A 155 -7.38 -5.49 -0.20
C ILE A 155 -8.31 -4.44 -0.81
N LEU A 156 -7.76 -3.27 -1.16
CA LEU A 156 -8.41 -2.22 -1.93
C LEU A 156 -7.77 -2.15 -3.32
N THR A 157 -8.55 -2.12 -4.39
CA THR A 157 -8.00 -2.10 -5.78
C THR A 157 -7.33 -0.78 -6.13
N GLU A 158 -7.92 0.33 -5.73
CA GLU A 158 -7.37 1.69 -5.67
C GLU A 158 -6.80 2.29 -6.97
N PHE A 159 -7.23 1.85 -8.14
CA PHE A 159 -6.93 2.63 -9.34
C PHE A 159 -7.65 3.97 -9.27
N GLY A 160 -6.87 5.06 -9.25
CA GLY A 160 -7.36 6.43 -9.09
C GLY A 160 -7.78 7.09 -10.41
N PRO A 161 -8.61 8.15 -10.32
CA PRO A 161 -8.95 9.00 -11.47
C PRO A 161 -7.73 9.84 -11.93
N PRO A 162 -7.86 10.68 -12.96
CA PRO A 162 -6.88 11.74 -13.16
C PRO A 162 -6.70 12.58 -11.87
N ASP A 163 -5.46 12.84 -11.42
CA ASP A 163 -4.19 12.79 -12.17
C ASP A 163 -3.43 11.43 -12.09
N TYR A 164 -3.93 10.41 -11.38
CA TYR A 164 -3.32 9.07 -11.45
C TYR A 164 -3.57 8.39 -12.80
N MET A 165 -4.81 8.46 -13.31
CA MET A 165 -5.13 7.98 -14.66
C MET A 165 -4.58 8.95 -15.70
N PRO A 166 -3.66 8.51 -16.59
CA PRO A 166 -3.18 9.34 -17.69
C PRO A 166 -4.33 9.79 -18.60
N THR A 167 -4.20 10.99 -19.15
CA THR A 167 -5.22 11.61 -20.00
C THR A 167 -4.63 12.06 -21.34
N LEU A 168 -5.48 12.17 -22.33
CA LEU A 168 -5.13 12.83 -23.59
C LEU A 168 -4.83 14.32 -23.33
N PRO A 169 -3.81 14.88 -23.99
CA PRO A 169 -3.54 16.32 -23.89
C PRO A 169 -4.73 17.13 -24.38
N TYR A 170 -4.83 18.37 -23.90
CA TYR A 170 -5.87 19.37 -24.18
C TYR A 170 -7.28 18.98 -23.70
N THR A 171 -7.77 17.78 -24.01
CA THR A 171 -9.14 17.34 -23.67
C THR A 171 -9.24 16.79 -22.25
N ARG A 172 -8.10 16.32 -21.67
CA ARG A 172 -8.03 15.59 -20.42
C ARG A 172 -8.92 14.33 -20.38
N GLN A 173 -9.27 13.79 -21.53
CA GLN A 173 -10.00 12.53 -21.60
C GLN A 173 -9.13 11.40 -21.02
N PRO A 174 -9.63 10.63 -20.04
CA PRO A 174 -8.91 9.49 -19.49
C PRO A 174 -8.58 8.45 -20.58
N LEU A 175 -7.39 7.84 -20.49
CA LEU A 175 -6.96 6.81 -21.45
C LEU A 175 -7.68 5.47 -21.25
N ALA A 176 -8.24 5.23 -20.08
CA ALA A 176 -8.98 4.01 -19.78
C ALA A 176 -10.12 4.26 -18.77
N ASP A 177 -11.03 3.32 -18.68
CA ASP A 177 -12.15 3.34 -17.72
C ASP A 177 -11.65 2.85 -16.35
N GLN A 178 -11.46 3.80 -15.42
CA GLN A 178 -11.03 3.55 -14.04
C GLN A 178 -11.94 2.55 -13.32
N TRP A 179 -13.26 2.69 -13.47
CA TRP A 179 -14.21 1.81 -12.80
C TRP A 179 -14.10 0.37 -13.32
N ALA A 180 -14.05 0.19 -14.64
CA ALA A 180 -13.87 -1.11 -15.26
C ALA A 180 -12.56 -1.79 -14.83
N ILE A 181 -11.48 -1.01 -14.67
CA ILE A 181 -10.19 -1.51 -14.15
C ILE A 181 -10.35 -1.99 -12.70
N ASN A 182 -10.93 -1.18 -11.81
CA ASN A 182 -11.13 -1.57 -10.42
C ASN A 182 -12.01 -2.82 -10.29
N VAL A 183 -13.07 -2.93 -11.08
CA VAL A 183 -13.91 -4.14 -11.14
C VAL A 183 -13.13 -5.36 -11.64
N HIS A 184 -12.31 -5.19 -12.69
CA HIS A 184 -11.43 -6.27 -13.18
C HIS A 184 -10.46 -6.73 -12.10
N MET A 185 -9.76 -5.82 -11.46
CA MET A 185 -8.80 -6.13 -10.39
C MET A 185 -9.49 -6.84 -9.20
N MET A 186 -10.64 -6.33 -8.76
CA MET A 186 -11.43 -6.98 -7.70
C MET A 186 -11.77 -8.43 -8.06
N ARG A 187 -12.26 -8.68 -9.26
CA ARG A 187 -12.60 -10.03 -9.72
C ARG A 187 -11.37 -10.94 -9.82
N THR A 188 -10.27 -10.42 -10.33
CA THR A 188 -8.98 -11.13 -10.44
C THR A 188 -8.46 -11.53 -9.06
N LEU A 189 -8.44 -10.59 -8.10
CA LEU A 189 -7.97 -10.86 -6.74
C LEU A 189 -8.89 -11.83 -6.00
N ARG A 190 -10.20 -11.72 -6.15
CA ARG A 190 -11.16 -12.69 -5.58
C ARG A 190 -10.92 -14.09 -6.13
N LYS A 191 -10.80 -14.24 -7.45
CA LYS A 191 -10.50 -15.55 -8.07
C LYS A 191 -9.16 -16.11 -7.58
N ARG A 192 -8.15 -15.25 -7.34
CA ARG A 192 -6.82 -15.69 -6.92
C ARG A 192 -6.73 -16.12 -5.46
N TYR A 193 -7.46 -15.45 -4.56
CA TYR A 193 -7.27 -15.60 -3.11
C TYR A 193 -8.46 -16.19 -2.35
N LEU A 194 -9.66 -16.24 -2.94
CA LEU A 194 -10.88 -16.74 -2.30
C LEU A 194 -11.44 -18.01 -2.93
N SER A 195 -10.73 -18.56 -3.95
CA SER A 195 -11.09 -19.84 -4.59
C SER A 195 -10.52 -21.02 -3.85
#